data_cd25d83b7047fec49df9801218476bad
#
_entry.id   cd25d83b7047fec49df9801218476bad
#
_cell.length_a   1.000
_cell.length_b   1.000
_cell.length_c   1.000
_cell.angle_alpha   90.00
_cell.angle_beta   90.00
_cell.angle_gamma   90.00
#
_symmetry.space_group_name_H-M   'P 1'
#
loop_
_entity.id
_entity.type
_entity.pdbx_description
1 polymer ?
#
loop_
_entity_poly.entity_id
_entity_poly.type
_entity_poly.pdbx_seq_one_letter_code
_entity_poly.pdbx_strand_id
1 'polypeptide(L)'
;MSLDWLTARPIAHRGLHDAQRGIIENTATAFAAAISGSYGIETDLQISADGEAMVHHDDALGRLTEGMGRLGELSAAQIKSVQFKATADRILTLGELLDLVAGRATLLLELKSHFTGDGRLLARVADVLSAYRGPTALMSFDPKLIELARSRYPALIRGIVAQRHYSRSEWKELPASARRNMGLLLHVPRSRPQFIAYSVRDLPAGPPLLMHALWKLPLLTWTVRSDKDRKRAARWADQVIFEDWRP
;
A
#
# COMPACT_ATOMS: atom_id res chain seq x y z
N MET A 1 -5.62 13.35 -16.48
CA MET A 1 -5.19 11.98 -16.88
C MET A 1 -6.23 11.01 -16.38
N SER A 2 -6.67 10.09 -17.24
CA SER A 2 -7.52 8.98 -16.79
C SER A 2 -6.75 8.05 -15.88
N LEU A 3 -7.42 7.48 -14.87
CA LEU A 3 -6.87 6.48 -13.95
C LEU A 3 -7.37 5.07 -14.29
N ASP A 4 -7.81 4.82 -15.52
CA ASP A 4 -8.35 3.53 -15.95
C ASP A 4 -7.36 2.38 -15.76
N TRP A 5 -6.06 2.69 -15.89
CA TRP A 5 -5.00 1.72 -15.63
C TRP A 5 -4.97 1.20 -14.17
N LEU A 6 -5.45 2.01 -13.20
CA LEU A 6 -5.49 1.64 -11.78
C LEU A 6 -6.56 0.59 -11.50
N THR A 7 -7.62 0.57 -12.29
CA THR A 7 -8.75 -0.36 -12.14
C THR A 7 -8.79 -1.43 -13.23
N ALA A 8 -7.82 -1.43 -14.16
CA ALA A 8 -7.83 -2.33 -15.32
C ALA A 8 -7.64 -3.81 -14.95
N ARG A 9 -6.92 -4.09 -13.86
CA ARG A 9 -6.59 -5.46 -13.43
C ARG A 9 -6.68 -5.59 -11.92
N PRO A 10 -7.09 -6.76 -11.39
CA PRO A 10 -7.03 -7.04 -9.97
C PRO A 10 -5.60 -6.86 -9.44
N ILE A 11 -5.49 -6.41 -8.20
CA ILE A 11 -4.21 -6.05 -7.57
C ILE A 11 -3.89 -7.09 -6.49
N ALA A 12 -2.77 -7.77 -6.61
CA ALA A 12 -2.29 -8.74 -5.64
C ALA A 12 -1.70 -8.01 -4.42
N HIS A 13 -2.30 -8.20 -3.24
CA HIS A 13 -1.88 -7.61 -1.98
C HIS A 13 -0.52 -8.16 -1.56
N ARG A 14 0.50 -7.30 -1.46
CA ARG A 14 1.90 -7.66 -1.17
C ARG A 14 2.50 -8.66 -2.16
N GLY A 15 2.08 -8.58 -3.43
CA GLY A 15 2.38 -9.57 -4.46
C GLY A 15 1.47 -10.80 -4.41
N LEU A 16 1.63 -11.72 -5.37
CA LEU A 16 0.85 -12.96 -5.42
C LEU A 16 1.52 -14.03 -4.55
N HIS A 17 1.50 -13.80 -3.25
CA HIS A 17 2.11 -14.67 -2.26
C HIS A 17 1.25 -15.91 -1.95
N ASP A 18 1.91 -16.96 -1.48
CA ASP A 18 1.33 -18.23 -1.04
C ASP A 18 2.31 -18.88 -0.06
N ALA A 19 2.11 -18.64 1.23
CA ALA A 19 3.02 -19.11 2.28
C ALA A 19 3.13 -20.64 2.33
N GLN A 20 2.09 -21.39 1.93
CA GLN A 20 2.14 -22.85 1.89
C GLN A 20 3.09 -23.37 0.80
N ARG A 21 3.32 -22.55 -0.24
CA ARG A 21 4.25 -22.84 -1.33
C ARG A 21 5.61 -22.15 -1.17
N GLY A 22 5.87 -21.54 -0.01
CA GLY A 22 7.11 -20.81 0.27
C GLY A 22 7.22 -19.46 -0.43
N ILE A 23 6.14 -18.95 -1.03
CA ILE A 23 6.09 -17.63 -1.67
C ILE A 23 5.63 -16.62 -0.61
N ILE A 24 6.56 -15.85 -0.08
CA ILE A 24 6.30 -14.94 1.04
C ILE A 24 5.88 -13.55 0.52
N GLU A 25 5.01 -12.87 1.26
CA GLU A 25 4.55 -11.51 0.96
C GLU A 25 5.71 -10.52 0.85
N ASN A 26 5.58 -9.51 -0.01
CA ASN A 26 6.57 -8.45 -0.21
C ASN A 26 7.96 -8.96 -0.63
N THR A 27 8.03 -10.05 -1.40
CA THR A 27 9.28 -10.62 -1.91
C THR A 27 9.35 -10.62 -3.44
N ALA A 28 10.57 -10.75 -3.98
CA ALA A 28 10.81 -10.84 -5.41
C ALA A 28 10.00 -11.98 -6.07
N THR A 29 9.93 -13.13 -5.41
CA THR A 29 9.17 -14.29 -5.89
C THR A 29 7.67 -13.99 -5.96
N ALA A 30 7.10 -13.33 -4.94
CA ALA A 30 5.68 -12.95 -4.94
C ALA A 30 5.36 -11.91 -6.04
N PHE A 31 6.26 -10.96 -6.28
CA PHE A 31 6.09 -9.96 -7.34
C PHE A 31 6.20 -10.59 -8.73
N ALA A 32 7.17 -11.49 -8.95
CA ALA A 32 7.29 -12.24 -10.19
C ALA A 32 6.04 -13.08 -10.47
N ALA A 33 5.48 -13.72 -9.45
CA ALA A 33 4.23 -14.47 -9.54
C ALA A 33 3.05 -13.58 -9.94
N ALA A 34 2.93 -12.36 -9.36
CA ALA A 34 1.89 -11.40 -9.73
C ALA A 34 2.02 -10.94 -11.19
N ILE A 35 3.24 -10.63 -11.64
CA ILE A 35 3.52 -10.26 -13.04
C ILE A 35 3.13 -11.40 -14.00
N SER A 36 3.53 -12.63 -13.69
CA SER A 36 3.19 -13.82 -14.49
C SER A 36 1.69 -14.06 -14.56
N GLY A 37 0.96 -13.76 -13.49
CA GLY A 37 -0.50 -13.83 -13.43
C GLY A 37 -1.20 -12.63 -14.08
N SER A 38 -0.46 -11.66 -14.61
CA SER A 38 -1.00 -10.42 -15.18
C SER A 38 -1.79 -9.57 -14.18
N TYR A 39 -1.45 -9.60 -12.91
CA TYR A 39 -2.04 -8.78 -11.85
C TYR A 39 -1.25 -7.48 -11.63
N GLY A 40 -1.93 -6.46 -11.11
CA GLY A 40 -1.26 -5.36 -10.42
C GLY A 40 -0.64 -5.84 -9.11
N ILE A 41 0.25 -5.05 -8.56
CA ILE A 41 0.97 -5.33 -7.31
C ILE A 41 0.68 -4.21 -6.33
N GLU A 42 0.19 -4.55 -5.18
CA GLU A 42 0.22 -3.68 -4.01
C GLU A 42 1.40 -4.10 -3.13
N THR A 43 2.08 -3.14 -2.51
CA THR A 43 3.22 -3.39 -1.64
C THR A 43 3.44 -2.27 -0.64
N ASP A 44 4.06 -2.62 0.49
CA ASP A 44 4.30 -1.73 1.62
C ASP A 44 5.72 -1.18 1.59
N LEU A 45 5.87 0.12 1.85
CA LEU A 45 7.16 0.79 1.94
C LEU A 45 7.38 1.39 3.32
N GLN A 46 8.57 1.20 3.85
CA GLN A 46 9.05 1.78 5.10
C GLN A 46 10.41 2.47 4.90
N ILE A 47 10.74 3.39 5.79
CA ILE A 47 12.01 4.12 5.75
C ILE A 47 13.06 3.43 6.64
N SER A 48 14.26 3.20 6.13
CA SER A 48 15.42 2.78 6.91
C SER A 48 16.03 3.94 7.71
N ALA A 49 16.93 3.64 8.64
CA ALA A 49 17.63 4.66 9.43
C ALA A 49 18.44 5.62 8.56
N ASP A 50 19.04 5.13 7.49
CA ASP A 50 19.83 5.88 6.52
C ASP A 50 19.02 6.47 5.35
N GLY A 51 17.68 6.38 5.41
CA GLY A 51 16.78 7.09 4.50
C GLY A 51 16.44 6.34 3.21
N GLU A 52 16.63 5.02 3.12
CA GLU A 52 16.23 4.22 1.97
C GLU A 52 14.79 3.72 2.11
N ALA A 53 14.07 3.63 0.98
CA ALA A 53 12.72 3.07 0.92
C ALA A 53 12.80 1.54 0.80
N MET A 54 12.42 0.84 1.86
CA MET A 54 12.48 -0.62 1.98
C MET A 54 11.10 -1.24 1.80
N VAL A 55 11.03 -2.36 1.09
CA VAL A 55 9.80 -3.11 0.83
C VAL A 55 9.53 -4.06 2.00
N HIS A 56 8.69 -3.63 2.95
CA HIS A 56 8.33 -4.45 4.11
C HIS A 56 7.07 -3.92 4.80
N HIS A 57 6.21 -4.83 5.28
CA HIS A 57 4.95 -4.43 5.92
C HIS A 57 5.14 -4.03 7.38
N ASP A 58 5.81 -4.88 8.18
CA ASP A 58 5.87 -4.73 9.63
C ASP A 58 6.88 -3.66 10.04
N ASP A 59 6.57 -2.89 11.07
CA ASP A 59 7.49 -1.93 11.68
C ASP A 59 8.68 -2.62 12.35
N ALA A 60 8.49 -3.86 12.80
CA ALA A 60 9.51 -4.66 13.46
C ALA A 60 9.81 -5.95 12.68
N LEU A 61 11.05 -6.38 12.76
CA LEU A 61 11.49 -7.70 12.31
C LEU A 61 10.90 -8.81 13.19
N GLY A 62 10.94 -10.07 12.72
CA GLY A 62 10.67 -11.25 13.53
C GLY A 62 9.42 -12.04 13.17
N ARG A 63 8.40 -11.46 12.52
CA ARG A 63 7.22 -12.24 12.08
C ARG A 63 7.59 -13.15 10.89
N LEU A 64 8.11 -12.59 9.83
CA LEU A 64 8.49 -13.31 8.60
C LEU A 64 10.00 -13.49 8.44
N THR A 65 10.75 -12.68 9.17
CA THR A 65 12.21 -12.60 9.07
C THR A 65 12.88 -13.08 10.36
N GLU A 66 14.14 -13.41 10.26
CA GLU A 66 15.00 -13.52 11.43
C GLU A 66 15.27 -12.15 12.05
N GLY A 67 15.87 -12.14 13.25
CA GLY A 67 16.21 -10.91 13.96
C GLY A 67 15.04 -10.32 14.76
N MET A 68 15.33 -9.20 15.40
CA MET A 68 14.41 -8.42 16.23
C MET A 68 14.75 -6.93 16.08
N GLY A 69 13.85 -6.05 16.54
CA GLY A 69 14.04 -4.61 16.49
C GLY A 69 13.22 -3.95 15.39
N ARG A 70 13.22 -2.61 15.39
CA ARG A 70 12.44 -1.82 14.44
C ARG A 70 13.22 -1.63 13.14
N LEU A 71 12.55 -1.79 12.02
CA LEU A 71 13.16 -1.62 10.70
C LEU A 71 13.73 -0.22 10.52
N GLY A 72 13.05 0.81 10.99
CA GLY A 72 13.51 2.20 10.92
C GLY A 72 14.75 2.55 11.76
N GLU A 73 15.25 1.63 12.60
CA GLU A 73 16.48 1.77 13.38
C GLU A 73 17.70 1.14 12.67
N LEU A 74 17.49 0.42 11.58
CA LEU A 74 18.51 -0.28 10.82
C LEU A 74 18.80 0.44 9.50
N SER A 75 20.08 0.42 9.06
CA SER A 75 20.43 0.87 7.72
C SER A 75 19.89 -0.09 6.64
N ALA A 76 19.75 0.40 5.43
CA ALA A 76 19.33 -0.42 4.29
C ALA A 76 20.23 -1.66 4.10
N ALA A 77 21.55 -1.52 4.30
CA ALA A 77 22.49 -2.62 4.24
C ALA A 77 22.21 -3.69 5.30
N GLN A 78 21.94 -3.27 6.54
CA GLN A 78 21.56 -4.18 7.62
C GLN A 78 20.24 -4.89 7.33
N ILE A 79 19.20 -4.15 6.86
CA ILE A 79 17.89 -4.72 6.51
C ILE A 79 18.05 -5.76 5.39
N LYS A 80 18.84 -5.49 4.37
CA LYS A 80 19.09 -6.43 3.26
C LYS A 80 19.83 -7.70 3.69
N SER A 81 20.59 -7.66 4.77
CA SER A 81 21.27 -8.83 5.34
C SER A 81 20.34 -9.75 6.14
N VAL A 82 19.16 -9.25 6.53
CA VAL A 82 18.17 -10.03 7.28
C VAL A 82 17.57 -11.13 6.39
N GLN A 83 17.51 -12.35 6.92
CA GLN A 83 16.96 -13.49 6.21
C GLN A 83 15.48 -13.65 6.49
N PHE A 84 14.70 -14.03 5.49
CA PHE A 84 13.36 -14.56 5.72
C PHE A 84 13.45 -15.98 6.30
N LYS A 85 12.48 -16.34 7.14
CA LYS A 85 12.43 -17.66 7.78
C LYS A 85 12.05 -18.79 6.80
N ALA A 86 11.28 -18.48 5.77
CA ALA A 86 10.64 -19.47 4.90
C ALA A 86 10.99 -19.34 3.41
N THR A 87 11.94 -18.48 3.04
CA THR A 87 12.39 -18.30 1.65
C THR A 87 13.81 -17.79 1.62
N ALA A 88 14.50 -18.01 0.48
CA ALA A 88 15.81 -17.43 0.20
C ALA A 88 15.75 -15.99 -0.32
N ASP A 89 14.55 -15.44 -0.54
CA ASP A 89 14.38 -14.03 -0.92
C ASP A 89 15.00 -13.08 0.10
N ARG A 90 15.20 -11.83 -0.30
CA ARG A 90 15.69 -10.75 0.56
C ARG A 90 14.71 -9.59 0.57
N ILE A 91 14.76 -8.76 1.62
CA ILE A 91 14.03 -7.50 1.66
C ILE A 91 14.61 -6.60 0.56
N LEU A 92 13.74 -6.13 -0.32
CA LEU A 92 14.12 -5.27 -1.45
C LEU A 92 14.10 -3.80 -1.04
N THR A 93 14.91 -3.00 -1.74
CA THR A 93 14.68 -1.56 -1.83
C THR A 93 13.58 -1.28 -2.88
N LEU A 94 13.00 -0.08 -2.84
CA LEU A 94 12.06 0.36 -3.90
C LEU A 94 12.74 0.33 -5.27
N GLY A 95 14.01 0.75 -5.38
CA GLY A 95 14.75 0.70 -6.65
C GLY A 95 14.80 -0.72 -7.23
N GLU A 96 15.18 -1.70 -6.42
CA GLU A 96 15.22 -3.12 -6.83
C GLU A 96 13.83 -3.65 -7.23
N LEU A 97 12.77 -3.24 -6.54
CA LEU A 97 11.40 -3.56 -6.93
C LEU A 97 11.04 -2.97 -8.30
N LEU A 98 11.39 -1.70 -8.55
CA LEU A 98 11.12 -1.04 -9.83
C LEU A 98 11.86 -1.70 -11.00
N ASP A 99 13.11 -2.09 -10.78
CA ASP A 99 13.92 -2.84 -11.77
C ASP A 99 13.29 -4.21 -12.06
N LEU A 100 12.85 -4.92 -11.01
CA LEU A 100 12.16 -6.20 -11.15
C LEU A 100 10.85 -6.05 -11.93
N VAL A 101 10.03 -5.03 -11.62
CA VAL A 101 8.73 -4.85 -12.28
C VAL A 101 8.89 -4.29 -13.70
N ALA A 102 9.81 -3.37 -13.92
CA ALA A 102 10.17 -2.81 -15.23
C ALA A 102 8.94 -2.37 -16.07
N GLY A 103 7.95 -1.75 -15.44
CA GLY A 103 6.73 -1.26 -16.08
C GLY A 103 5.70 -2.33 -16.47
N ARG A 104 5.95 -3.62 -16.19
CA ARG A 104 5.10 -4.74 -16.62
C ARG A 104 3.81 -4.90 -15.83
N ALA A 105 3.71 -4.29 -14.65
CA ALA A 105 2.54 -4.32 -13.79
C ALA A 105 2.26 -2.95 -13.19
N THR A 106 0.99 -2.68 -12.87
CA THR A 106 0.60 -1.54 -12.02
C THR A 106 1.16 -1.72 -10.62
N LEU A 107 1.84 -0.69 -10.10
CA LEU A 107 2.33 -0.66 -8.72
C LEU A 107 1.48 0.27 -7.87
N LEU A 108 0.94 -0.25 -6.78
CA LEU A 108 0.25 0.48 -5.74
C LEU A 108 1.11 0.45 -4.47
N LEU A 109 1.75 1.58 -4.15
CA LEU A 109 2.79 1.70 -3.13
C LEU A 109 2.17 2.29 -1.85
N GLU A 110 1.97 1.48 -0.81
CA GLU A 110 1.53 1.98 0.50
C GLU A 110 2.72 2.54 1.27
N LEU A 111 2.67 3.83 1.57
CA LEU A 111 3.65 4.49 2.42
C LEU A 111 3.25 4.32 3.89
N LYS A 112 3.99 3.51 4.64
CA LYS A 112 3.79 3.38 6.09
C LYS A 112 4.15 4.67 6.80
N SER A 113 3.36 5.03 7.81
CA SER A 113 3.51 6.27 8.57
C SER A 113 3.27 6.02 10.04
N HIS A 114 4.05 6.68 10.88
CA HIS A 114 3.82 6.76 12.33
C HIS A 114 2.98 8.00 12.72
N PHE A 115 2.38 8.69 11.75
CA PHE A 115 1.56 9.90 11.95
C PHE A 115 2.30 11.07 12.63
N THR A 116 3.62 11.09 12.53
CA THR A 116 4.48 12.14 13.10
C THR A 116 4.62 13.37 12.19
N GLY A 117 4.18 13.27 10.93
CA GLY A 117 4.45 14.26 9.89
C GLY A 117 5.81 14.10 9.21
N ASP A 118 6.53 13.00 9.47
CA ASP A 118 7.81 12.69 8.80
C ASP A 118 7.56 12.41 7.30
N GLY A 119 8.18 13.21 6.45
CA GLY A 119 8.08 13.11 4.99
C GLY A 119 9.27 12.44 4.31
N ARG A 120 10.24 11.89 5.06
CA ARG A 120 11.46 11.31 4.47
C ARG A 120 11.17 10.15 3.53
N LEU A 121 10.28 9.24 3.92
CA LEU A 121 9.86 8.13 3.05
C LEU A 121 9.25 8.64 1.74
N LEU A 122 8.32 9.59 1.83
CA LEU A 122 7.70 10.20 0.64
C LEU A 122 8.75 10.87 -0.27
N ALA A 123 9.70 11.60 0.32
CA ALA A 123 10.76 12.26 -0.44
C ALA A 123 11.64 11.25 -1.18
N ARG A 124 12.06 10.18 -0.49
CA ARG A 124 12.86 9.11 -1.10
C ARG A 124 12.10 8.38 -2.20
N VAL A 125 10.83 8.06 -1.97
CA VAL A 125 9.97 7.41 -2.96
C VAL A 125 9.79 8.30 -4.21
N ALA A 126 9.57 9.61 -4.03
CA ALA A 126 9.44 10.56 -5.14
C ALA A 126 10.74 10.65 -5.96
N ASP A 127 11.90 10.66 -5.30
CA ASP A 127 13.21 10.66 -5.94
C ASP A 127 13.41 9.39 -6.80
N VAL A 128 13.19 8.21 -6.22
CA VAL A 128 13.34 6.93 -6.93
C VAL A 128 12.36 6.81 -8.10
N LEU A 129 11.11 7.26 -7.94
CA LEU A 129 10.11 7.24 -9.00
C LEU A 129 10.37 8.24 -10.12
N SER A 130 11.23 9.22 -9.93
CA SER A 130 11.49 10.27 -10.94
C SER A 130 11.98 9.72 -12.29
N ALA A 131 12.74 8.64 -12.26
CA ALA A 131 13.27 7.96 -13.44
C ALA A 131 12.38 6.80 -13.94
N TYR A 132 11.39 6.37 -13.16
CA TYR A 132 10.54 5.21 -13.50
C TYR A 132 9.42 5.59 -14.46
N ARG A 133 9.10 4.72 -15.41
CA ARG A 133 8.09 4.98 -16.47
C ARG A 133 6.89 4.02 -16.44
N GLY A 134 6.81 3.15 -15.43
CA GLY A 134 5.67 2.25 -15.26
C GLY A 134 4.48 2.91 -14.56
N PRO A 135 3.28 2.32 -14.65
CA PRO A 135 2.08 2.82 -13.96
C PRO A 135 2.22 2.64 -12.44
N THR A 136 2.28 3.75 -11.70
CA THR A 136 2.44 3.78 -10.24
C THR A 136 1.47 4.73 -9.58
N ALA A 137 0.98 4.35 -8.41
CA ALA A 137 0.24 5.22 -7.51
C ALA A 137 0.71 5.03 -6.07
N LEU A 138 0.73 6.12 -5.30
CA LEU A 138 1.02 6.11 -3.87
C LEU A 138 -0.27 6.02 -3.07
N MET A 139 -0.23 5.39 -1.91
CA MET A 139 -1.30 5.48 -0.93
C MET A 139 -0.76 5.44 0.50
N SER A 140 -1.55 5.92 1.44
CA SER A 140 -1.24 5.84 2.87
C SER A 140 -2.51 5.96 3.70
N PHE A 141 -2.49 5.43 4.91
CA PHE A 141 -3.49 5.73 5.94
C PHE A 141 -3.35 7.14 6.52
N ASP A 142 -2.18 7.78 6.37
CA ASP A 142 -1.91 9.09 6.93
C ASP A 142 -2.37 10.23 6.00
N PRO A 143 -3.46 10.96 6.34
CA PRO A 143 -3.93 12.07 5.52
C PRO A 143 -2.91 13.19 5.36
N LYS A 144 -2.04 13.41 6.36
CA LYS A 144 -1.00 14.46 6.30
C LYS A 144 0.07 14.10 5.28
N LEU A 145 0.42 12.81 5.16
CA LEU A 145 1.37 12.36 4.16
C LEU A 145 0.81 12.54 2.74
N ILE A 146 -0.50 12.32 2.55
CA ILE A 146 -1.17 12.57 1.26
C ILE A 146 -1.28 14.08 0.96
N GLU A 147 -1.52 14.94 1.98
CA GLU A 147 -1.43 16.40 1.83
C GLU A 147 -0.03 16.83 1.41
N LEU A 148 1.00 16.25 2.01
CA LEU A 148 2.40 16.53 1.68
C LEU A 148 2.73 16.08 0.26
N ALA A 149 2.29 14.88 -0.15
CA ALA A 149 2.45 14.39 -1.51
C ALA A 149 1.79 15.33 -2.53
N ARG A 150 0.57 15.81 -2.24
CA ARG A 150 -0.12 16.78 -3.09
C ARG A 150 0.66 18.08 -3.27
N SER A 151 1.22 18.61 -2.19
CA SER A 151 1.87 19.92 -2.20
C SER A 151 3.28 19.89 -2.79
N ARG A 152 4.05 18.84 -2.50
CA ARG A 152 5.46 18.75 -2.90
C ARG A 152 5.69 17.97 -4.20
N TYR A 153 4.82 16.98 -4.47
CA TYR A 153 4.97 16.06 -5.61
C TYR A 153 3.64 15.91 -6.36
N PRO A 154 3.08 16.99 -6.92
CA PRO A 154 1.73 17.00 -7.50
C PRO A 154 1.57 16.06 -8.70
N ALA A 155 2.65 15.68 -9.36
CA ALA A 155 2.65 14.75 -10.48
C ALA A 155 2.43 13.28 -10.05
N LEU A 156 2.71 12.94 -8.78
CA LEU A 156 2.49 11.58 -8.27
C LEU A 156 1.00 11.34 -8.03
N ILE A 157 0.49 10.26 -8.59
CA ILE A 157 -0.88 9.78 -8.30
C ILE A 157 -0.91 9.30 -6.85
N ARG A 158 -1.91 9.76 -6.11
CA ARG A 158 -2.02 9.50 -4.67
C ARG A 158 -3.43 9.13 -4.25
N GLY A 159 -3.55 8.17 -3.36
CA GLY A 159 -4.79 7.71 -2.76
C GLY A 159 -4.77 7.73 -1.25
N ILE A 160 -5.93 7.55 -0.66
CA ILE A 160 -6.07 7.34 0.79
C ILE A 160 -6.48 5.90 1.07
N VAL A 161 -5.76 5.25 1.99
CA VAL A 161 -6.20 3.97 2.56
C VAL A 161 -7.10 4.27 3.75
N ALA A 162 -8.28 3.65 3.81
CA ALA A 162 -9.24 3.95 4.85
C ALA A 162 -10.09 2.75 5.25
N GLN A 163 -10.64 2.85 6.45
CA GLN A 163 -11.61 1.92 7.04
C GLN A 163 -12.59 2.69 7.92
N ARG A 164 -13.68 2.05 8.32
CA ARG A 164 -14.70 2.70 9.13
C ARG A 164 -14.26 2.93 10.57
N HIS A 165 -13.59 1.94 11.17
CA HIS A 165 -13.29 1.92 12.59
C HIS A 165 -11.78 1.78 12.84
N TYR A 166 -11.22 2.74 13.55
CA TYR A 166 -9.82 2.80 13.98
C TYR A 166 -9.74 2.48 15.49
N SER A 167 -10.21 1.27 15.89
CA SER A 167 -10.29 0.86 17.29
C SER A 167 -9.22 -0.16 17.72
N ARG A 168 -8.47 -0.73 16.77
CA ARG A 168 -7.41 -1.70 17.05
C ARG A 168 -6.22 -1.07 17.76
N SER A 169 -5.36 -1.91 18.34
CA SER A 169 -4.16 -1.50 19.10
C SER A 169 -3.23 -0.59 18.31
N GLU A 170 -3.07 -0.84 17.02
CA GLU A 170 -2.24 -0.05 16.11
C GLU A 170 -2.64 1.43 15.98
N TRP A 171 -3.90 1.77 16.31
CA TRP A 171 -4.46 3.11 16.21
C TRP A 171 -4.62 3.82 17.57
N LYS A 172 -4.24 3.16 18.67
CA LYS A 172 -4.50 3.68 20.03
C LYS A 172 -3.78 4.98 20.34
N GLU A 173 -2.62 5.19 19.75
CA GLU A 173 -1.82 6.40 19.94
C GLU A 173 -2.43 7.63 19.24
N LEU A 174 -3.32 7.41 18.26
CA LEU A 174 -4.00 8.51 17.59
C LEU A 174 -5.13 9.08 18.45
N PRO A 175 -5.26 10.41 18.53
CA PRO A 175 -6.39 11.07 19.19
C PRO A 175 -7.73 10.58 18.62
N ALA A 176 -8.76 10.50 19.46
CA ALA A 176 -10.10 10.07 19.03
C ALA A 176 -10.67 10.94 17.88
N SER A 177 -10.37 12.24 17.91
CA SER A 177 -10.74 13.19 16.84
C SER A 177 -10.07 12.85 15.50
N ALA A 178 -8.79 12.45 15.51
CA ALA A 178 -8.08 12.02 14.32
C ALA A 178 -8.68 10.72 13.76
N ARG A 179 -8.92 9.73 14.62
CA ARG A 179 -9.57 8.46 14.23
C ARG A 179 -10.96 8.68 13.62
N ARG A 180 -11.76 9.58 14.22
CA ARG A 180 -13.08 9.96 13.68
C ARG A 180 -12.94 10.65 12.33
N ASN A 181 -12.01 11.59 12.19
CA ASN A 181 -11.71 12.30 10.94
C ASN A 181 -11.35 11.33 9.82
N MET A 182 -10.49 10.35 10.11
CA MET A 182 -10.09 9.30 9.16
C MET A 182 -11.27 8.40 8.79
N GLY A 183 -12.05 7.92 9.75
CA GLY A 183 -13.19 7.03 9.50
C GLY A 183 -14.32 7.67 8.71
N LEU A 184 -14.51 8.97 8.85
CA LEU A 184 -15.51 9.76 8.11
C LEU A 184 -14.93 10.45 6.86
N LEU A 185 -13.64 10.25 6.55
CA LEU A 185 -12.93 10.87 5.42
C LEU A 185 -13.02 12.41 5.40
N LEU A 186 -13.13 13.07 6.56
CA LEU A 186 -13.27 14.53 6.67
C LEU A 186 -12.00 15.29 6.23
N HIS A 187 -10.87 14.61 6.12
CA HIS A 187 -9.60 15.17 5.63
C HIS A 187 -9.56 15.34 4.10
N VAL A 188 -10.46 14.70 3.34
CA VAL A 188 -10.42 14.65 1.86
C VAL A 188 -10.37 16.03 1.20
N PRO A 189 -11.07 17.09 1.67
CA PRO A 189 -10.93 18.43 1.08
C PRO A 189 -9.50 18.98 1.14
N ARG A 190 -8.69 18.56 2.11
CA ARG A 190 -7.28 18.96 2.27
C ARG A 190 -6.33 18.02 1.55
N SER A 191 -6.45 16.71 1.78
CA SER A 191 -5.56 15.70 1.21
C SER A 191 -5.76 15.51 -0.30
N ARG A 192 -6.99 15.73 -0.80
CA ARG A 192 -7.38 15.59 -2.22
C ARG A 192 -6.78 14.34 -2.86
N PRO A 193 -7.10 13.14 -2.35
CA PRO A 193 -6.71 11.91 -2.99
C PRO A 193 -7.37 11.79 -4.37
N GLN A 194 -6.74 11.05 -5.25
CA GLN A 194 -7.24 10.79 -6.60
C GLN A 194 -7.92 9.42 -6.71
N PHE A 195 -7.82 8.60 -5.67
CA PHE A 195 -8.55 7.36 -5.49
C PHE A 195 -8.67 7.03 -3.99
N ILE A 196 -9.53 6.10 -3.65
CA ILE A 196 -9.73 5.61 -2.29
C ILE A 196 -9.51 4.09 -2.29
N ALA A 197 -8.69 3.58 -1.35
CA ALA A 197 -8.57 2.16 -1.04
C ALA A 197 -9.28 1.89 0.29
N TYR A 198 -10.47 1.27 0.26
CA TYR A 198 -11.33 1.12 1.43
C TYR A 198 -11.50 -0.33 1.88
N SER A 199 -11.56 -0.55 3.20
CA SER A 199 -11.76 -1.89 3.76
C SER A 199 -13.03 -2.56 3.23
N VAL A 200 -12.91 -3.74 2.63
CA VAL A 200 -14.05 -4.50 2.10
C VAL A 200 -15.05 -4.88 3.18
N ARG A 201 -14.59 -5.08 4.42
CA ARG A 201 -15.45 -5.46 5.55
C ARG A 201 -16.41 -4.35 5.94
N ASP A 202 -16.04 -3.11 5.66
CA ASP A 202 -16.79 -1.92 6.01
C ASP A 202 -17.70 -1.41 4.87
N LEU A 203 -17.63 -2.01 3.68
CA LEU A 203 -18.56 -1.69 2.58
C LEU A 203 -19.91 -2.42 2.77
N PRO A 204 -21.05 -1.74 2.43
CA PRO A 204 -21.12 -0.34 1.98
C PRO A 204 -20.92 0.66 3.12
N ALA A 205 -20.24 1.78 2.80
CA ALA A 205 -20.06 2.89 3.74
C ALA A 205 -20.37 4.23 3.06
N GLY A 206 -21.10 5.09 3.75
CA GLY A 206 -21.53 6.39 3.20
C GLY A 206 -20.39 7.27 2.68
N PRO A 207 -19.33 7.56 3.48
CA PRO A 207 -18.27 8.47 3.06
C PRO A 207 -17.56 8.07 1.74
N PRO A 208 -17.01 6.84 1.57
CA PRO A 208 -16.32 6.49 0.33
C PRO A 208 -17.27 6.42 -0.86
N LEU A 209 -18.50 5.91 -0.69
CA LEU A 209 -19.48 5.83 -1.77
C LEU A 209 -19.96 7.21 -2.22
N LEU A 210 -20.12 8.16 -1.31
CA LEU A 210 -20.45 9.53 -1.65
C LEU A 210 -19.35 10.19 -2.48
N MET A 211 -18.10 10.01 -2.10
CA MET A 211 -16.95 10.54 -2.83
C MET A 211 -16.78 9.89 -4.21
N HIS A 212 -16.97 8.57 -4.27
CA HIS A 212 -17.01 7.85 -5.53
C HIS A 212 -18.11 8.38 -6.46
N ALA A 213 -19.33 8.59 -5.96
CA ALA A 213 -20.47 9.06 -6.75
C ALA A 213 -20.31 10.51 -7.21
N LEU A 214 -19.90 11.44 -6.31
CA LEU A 214 -19.85 12.87 -6.57
C LEU A 214 -18.58 13.32 -7.30
N TRP A 215 -17.43 12.77 -6.91
CA TRP A 215 -16.13 13.20 -7.46
C TRP A 215 -15.50 12.20 -8.41
N LYS A 216 -16.23 11.10 -8.70
CA LYS A 216 -15.76 10.03 -9.59
C LYS A 216 -14.39 9.47 -9.22
N LEU A 217 -14.09 9.46 -7.91
CA LEU A 217 -12.86 8.86 -7.42
C LEU A 217 -12.92 7.35 -7.57
N PRO A 218 -11.95 6.69 -8.22
CA PRO A 218 -11.87 5.24 -8.22
C PRO A 218 -11.90 4.70 -6.79
N LEU A 219 -12.72 3.68 -6.55
CA LEU A 219 -12.84 3.00 -5.27
C LEU A 219 -12.27 1.59 -5.37
N LEU A 220 -11.05 1.43 -4.84
CA LEU A 220 -10.43 0.13 -4.64
C LEU A 220 -10.86 -0.43 -3.29
N THR A 221 -10.88 -1.75 -3.14
CA THR A 221 -11.22 -2.36 -1.83
C THR A 221 -10.25 -3.46 -1.43
N TRP A 222 -9.89 -3.48 -0.14
CA TRP A 222 -8.92 -4.37 0.50
C TRP A 222 -9.44 -4.99 1.80
N THR A 223 -8.97 -6.10 2.27
CA THR A 223 -8.30 -7.13 1.51
C THR A 223 -9.35 -8.20 1.20
N VAL A 224 -9.56 -8.49 -0.05
CA VAL A 224 -10.60 -9.43 -0.50
C VAL A 224 -10.03 -10.84 -0.44
N ARG A 225 -10.53 -11.67 0.50
CA ARG A 225 -10.03 -13.03 0.77
C ARG A 225 -11.07 -14.12 0.60
N SER A 226 -12.35 -13.79 0.67
CA SER A 226 -13.44 -14.77 0.69
C SER A 226 -14.48 -14.51 -0.39
N ASP A 227 -15.32 -15.52 -0.69
CA ASP A 227 -16.47 -15.36 -1.60
C ASP A 227 -17.44 -14.26 -1.14
N LYS A 228 -17.60 -14.10 0.16
CA LYS A 228 -18.40 -13.01 0.73
C LYS A 228 -17.79 -11.65 0.42
N ASP A 229 -16.47 -11.53 0.56
CA ASP A 229 -15.76 -10.30 0.24
C ASP A 229 -15.81 -10.02 -1.26
N ARG A 230 -15.64 -11.05 -2.12
CA ARG A 230 -15.75 -10.92 -3.58
C ARG A 230 -17.11 -10.38 -4.02
N LYS A 231 -18.21 -10.97 -3.50
CA LYS A 231 -19.56 -10.51 -3.79
C LYS A 231 -19.80 -9.07 -3.33
N ARG A 232 -19.23 -8.69 -2.19
CA ARG A 232 -19.32 -7.33 -1.69
C ARG A 232 -18.51 -6.36 -2.53
N ALA A 233 -17.27 -6.70 -2.87
CA ALA A 233 -16.40 -5.89 -3.71
C ALA A 233 -17.02 -5.65 -5.10
N ALA A 234 -17.51 -6.70 -5.77
CA ALA A 234 -18.16 -6.61 -7.08
C ALA A 234 -19.39 -5.68 -7.11
N ARG A 235 -20.05 -5.46 -5.95
CA ARG A 235 -21.22 -4.57 -5.86
C ARG A 235 -20.85 -3.11 -5.59
N TRP A 236 -19.71 -2.86 -4.94
CA TRP A 236 -19.45 -1.55 -4.33
C TRP A 236 -18.11 -0.91 -4.69
N ALA A 237 -17.21 -1.62 -5.36
CA ALA A 237 -15.89 -1.13 -5.69
C ALA A 237 -15.56 -1.32 -7.17
N ASP A 238 -14.68 -0.50 -7.71
CA ASP A 238 -14.23 -0.57 -9.10
C ASP A 238 -13.16 -1.64 -9.30
N GLN A 239 -12.32 -1.90 -8.26
CA GLN A 239 -11.29 -2.92 -8.33
C GLN A 239 -10.96 -3.47 -6.94
N VAL A 240 -10.38 -4.68 -6.93
CA VAL A 240 -10.01 -5.42 -5.72
C VAL A 240 -8.51 -5.41 -5.49
N ILE A 241 -8.12 -5.28 -4.23
CA ILE A 241 -6.81 -5.68 -3.71
C ILE A 241 -7.06 -7.00 -2.99
N PHE A 242 -6.53 -8.10 -3.55
CA PHE A 242 -6.91 -9.47 -3.18
C PHE A 242 -5.76 -10.28 -2.58
N GLU A 243 -6.12 -11.33 -1.84
CA GLU A 243 -5.21 -12.29 -1.21
C GLU A 243 -5.91 -13.64 -1.05
N ASP A 244 -5.16 -14.74 -0.97
CA ASP A 244 -5.62 -16.12 -0.74
C ASP A 244 -6.53 -16.73 -1.83
N TRP A 245 -6.70 -16.09 -2.96
CA TRP A 245 -7.42 -16.62 -4.12
C TRP A 245 -6.88 -16.01 -5.41
N ARG A 246 -7.40 -16.43 -6.55
CA ARG A 246 -7.00 -15.88 -7.88
C ARG A 246 -8.25 -15.47 -8.63
N PRO A 247 -8.41 -14.14 -8.96
CA PRO A 247 -9.52 -13.64 -9.77
C PRO A 247 -9.38 -14.02 -11.24
#